data_4fe3bf1b4fea8276f635532cb17b0eef
#
_entry.id   4fe3bf1b4fea8276f635532cb17b0eef
#
_cell.length_a   1.000
_cell.length_b   1.000
_cell.length_c   1.000
_cell.angle_alpha   90.00
_cell.angle_beta   90.00
_cell.angle_gamma   90.00
#
_symmetry.space_group_name_H-M   'P 1'
#
loop_
_entity.id
_entity.type
_entity.pdbx_description
1 polymer ?
#
loop_
_entity_poly.entity_id
_entity_poly.type
_entity_poly.pdbx_seq_one_letter_code
_entity_poly.pdbx_strand_id
1 'polypeptide(L)'
;MNGKAWRVAAVSLVTGLMIGMPGVGQAADGEDDDPALAALFEDAPARPDQLFRVEWVASPGRSGRSRLEGSVHNDFGRTALNVQLRVIELDAAGETLSTVIGPTLERVPGQGRVRFDVQVPDHRRSYRVAVASFSFDFADPAAR
;
A
#
# COMPACT_ATOMS: atom_id res chain seq x y z
N MET A 1 31.05 -3.36 -23.08
CA MET A 1 30.65 -3.11 -21.65
C MET A 1 29.71 -1.92 -21.63
N ASN A 2 28.41 -2.17 -21.71
CA ASN A 2 27.41 -1.10 -21.69
C ASN A 2 26.61 -1.23 -20.39
N GLY A 3 27.02 -0.44 -19.39
CA GLY A 3 26.28 -0.27 -18.15
C GLY A 3 24.98 0.48 -18.41
N LYS A 4 23.86 -0.22 -18.45
CA LYS A 4 22.54 0.43 -18.43
C LYS A 4 22.23 0.85 -17.01
N ALA A 5 22.28 2.15 -16.78
CA ALA A 5 21.83 2.77 -15.54
C ALA A 5 20.35 2.46 -15.31
N TRP A 6 20.05 1.80 -14.23
CA TRP A 6 18.70 1.48 -13.80
C TRP A 6 18.10 2.72 -13.12
N ARG A 7 17.00 3.19 -13.67
CA ARG A 7 16.24 4.27 -13.04
C ARG A 7 15.47 3.69 -11.85
N VAL A 8 15.90 4.08 -10.69
CA VAL A 8 15.12 3.90 -9.45
C VAL A 8 13.89 4.80 -9.57
N ALA A 9 12.72 4.20 -9.64
CA ALA A 9 11.48 4.96 -9.60
C ALA A 9 11.30 5.50 -8.18
N ALA A 10 11.46 6.81 -8.06
CA ALA A 10 11.29 7.53 -6.81
C ALA A 10 9.84 7.47 -6.35
N VAL A 11 9.67 7.25 -5.06
CA VAL A 11 8.41 7.39 -4.32
C VAL A 11 7.89 8.81 -4.52
N SER A 12 6.81 8.99 -5.27
CA SER A 12 6.11 10.27 -5.35
C SER A 12 5.22 10.44 -4.12
N LEU A 13 5.68 11.31 -3.24
CA LEU A 13 4.87 11.85 -2.16
C LEU A 13 3.87 12.85 -2.78
N VAL A 14 2.62 12.48 -2.90
CA VAL A 14 1.56 13.40 -3.34
C VAL A 14 1.10 14.21 -2.14
N THR A 15 1.61 15.42 -2.04
CA THR A 15 1.10 16.45 -1.12
C THR A 15 -0.15 17.06 -1.74
N GLY A 16 -1.32 16.70 -1.24
CA GLY A 16 -2.59 17.28 -1.65
C GLY A 16 -2.76 18.68 -1.08
N LEU A 17 -2.75 19.68 -1.96
CA LEU A 17 -3.09 21.07 -1.65
C LEU A 17 -4.61 21.21 -1.59
N MET A 18 -5.17 21.41 -0.40
CA MET A 18 -6.57 21.76 -0.20
C MET A 18 -6.75 23.27 -0.44
N ILE A 19 -7.46 23.63 -1.51
CA ILE A 19 -7.96 24.99 -1.71
C ILE A 19 -9.35 25.08 -1.07
N GLY A 20 -9.46 25.85 -0.01
CA GLY A 20 -10.72 26.14 0.68
C GLY A 20 -11.61 27.09 -0.12
N MET A 21 -12.90 26.81 -0.18
CA MET A 21 -13.94 27.77 -0.52
C MET A 21 -14.83 28.01 0.70
N PRO A 22 -15.15 29.28 1.04
CA PRO A 22 -16.06 29.58 2.11
C PRO A 22 -17.51 29.53 1.60
N GLY A 23 -18.27 28.61 2.12
CA GLY A 23 -19.75 28.59 1.98
C GLY A 23 -20.40 28.90 3.31
N VAL A 24 -21.03 30.07 3.38
CA VAL A 24 -21.88 30.49 4.50
C VAL A 24 -23.21 29.74 4.44
N GLY A 25 -23.60 29.09 5.52
CA GLY A 25 -24.91 28.44 5.61
C GLY A 25 -25.19 27.99 7.05
N GLN A 26 -25.86 28.86 7.73
CA GLN A 26 -26.76 28.85 8.89
C GLN A 26 -26.89 27.57 9.74
N ALA A 27 -26.86 27.85 11.03
CA ALA A 27 -27.14 27.05 12.21
C ALA A 27 -28.41 26.19 12.13
N ALA A 28 -28.28 24.95 12.56
CA ALA A 28 -29.32 24.20 13.23
C ALA A 28 -28.68 23.58 14.46
N ASP A 29 -29.11 24.05 15.62
CA ASP A 29 -28.83 23.52 16.93
C ASP A 29 -29.26 22.05 16.99
N GLY A 30 -28.34 21.20 17.32
CA GLY A 30 -28.54 19.79 17.55
C GLY A 30 -27.26 19.25 18.16
N GLU A 31 -26.97 19.71 19.40
CA GLU A 31 -26.00 19.12 20.29
C GLU A 31 -26.51 17.76 20.69
N ASP A 32 -26.11 16.74 19.98
CA ASP A 32 -25.96 15.40 20.52
C ASP A 32 -24.55 14.94 20.17
N ASP A 33 -23.55 15.61 20.74
CA ASP A 33 -22.21 15.08 20.90
C ASP A 33 -22.31 13.86 21.85
N ASP A 34 -22.76 12.73 21.29
CA ASP A 34 -22.71 11.47 21.97
C ASP A 34 -21.24 11.00 21.98
N PRO A 35 -20.53 11.13 23.11
CA PRO A 35 -19.12 10.73 23.21
C PRO A 35 -18.93 9.23 22.95
N ALA A 36 -20.01 8.45 22.97
CA ALA A 36 -20.01 7.03 22.64
C ALA A 36 -19.81 6.79 21.14
N LEU A 37 -20.26 7.72 20.27
CA LEU A 37 -19.99 7.63 18.82
C LEU A 37 -18.55 7.97 18.48
N ALA A 38 -17.91 8.90 19.18
CA ALA A 38 -16.50 9.23 18.96
C ALA A 38 -15.58 8.05 19.30
N ALA A 39 -15.89 7.31 20.38
CA ALA A 39 -15.12 6.14 20.80
C ALA A 39 -15.21 4.96 19.81
N LEU A 40 -16.24 4.88 18.97
CA LEU A 40 -16.37 3.85 17.94
C LEU A 40 -15.47 4.12 16.72
N PHE A 41 -14.93 5.33 16.58
CA PHE A 41 -14.03 5.69 15.47
C PHE A 41 -12.55 5.74 15.86
N GLU A 42 -12.20 5.53 17.13
CA GLU A 42 -10.80 5.44 17.56
C GLU A 42 -10.11 4.16 17.08
N ASP A 43 -10.87 3.14 16.67
CA ASP A 43 -10.36 1.92 16.02
C ASP A 43 -10.62 1.91 14.50
N ALA A 44 -10.60 3.06 13.84
CA ALA A 44 -10.56 3.04 12.38
C ALA A 44 -9.35 2.19 11.95
N PRO A 45 -9.56 1.10 11.18
CA PRO A 45 -8.46 0.21 10.84
C PRO A 45 -7.38 1.04 10.16
N ALA A 46 -6.20 1.04 10.76
CA ALA A 46 -5.06 1.76 10.23
C ALA A 46 -4.88 1.37 8.75
N ARG A 47 -4.77 2.38 7.90
CA ARG A 47 -4.67 2.15 6.46
C ARG A 47 -3.41 1.35 6.16
N PRO A 48 -3.46 0.38 5.23
CA PRO A 48 -2.30 -0.44 4.89
C PRO A 48 -1.05 0.39 4.55
N ASP A 49 -1.22 1.53 3.89
CA ASP A 49 -0.16 2.46 3.50
C ASP A 49 0.53 3.15 4.69
N GLN A 50 -0.09 3.18 5.86
CA GLN A 50 0.50 3.70 7.09
C GLN A 50 1.31 2.66 7.87
N LEU A 51 1.03 1.37 7.63
CA LEU A 51 1.63 0.26 8.37
C LEU A 51 2.68 -0.48 7.55
N PHE A 52 2.55 -0.46 6.22
CA PHE A 52 3.41 -1.21 5.33
C PHE A 52 4.05 -0.29 4.30
N ARG A 53 5.34 -0.53 4.10
CA ARG A 53 6.10 0.06 3.00
C ARG A 53 6.45 -1.04 2.01
N VAL A 54 6.15 -0.81 0.74
CA VAL A 54 6.45 -1.76 -0.34
C VAL A 54 7.52 -1.18 -1.24
N GLU A 55 8.63 -1.89 -1.37
CA GLU A 55 9.72 -1.57 -2.27
C GLU A 55 9.81 -2.65 -3.34
N TRP A 56 10.00 -2.26 -4.59
CA TRP A 56 10.08 -3.20 -5.68
C TRP A 56 10.86 -2.66 -6.87
N VAL A 57 11.34 -3.57 -7.69
CA VAL A 57 11.98 -3.30 -8.97
C VAL A 57 11.35 -4.17 -10.05
N ALA A 58 11.26 -3.64 -11.26
CA ALA A 58 10.83 -4.40 -12.42
C ALA A 58 12.05 -4.92 -13.17
N SER A 59 12.06 -6.19 -13.51
CA SER A 59 13.06 -6.82 -14.34
C SER A 59 12.41 -7.49 -15.56
N PRO A 60 13.10 -7.51 -16.72
CA PRO A 60 12.62 -8.25 -17.88
C PRO A 60 12.51 -9.74 -17.53
N GLY A 61 11.33 -10.29 -17.70
CA GLY A 61 11.08 -11.71 -17.58
C GLY A 61 11.25 -12.44 -18.92
N ARG A 62 10.95 -13.72 -18.92
CA ARG A 62 10.93 -14.53 -20.13
C ARG A 62 9.67 -14.24 -20.94
N SER A 63 9.76 -14.36 -22.28
CA SER A 63 8.62 -14.30 -23.20
C SER A 63 7.83 -12.97 -23.15
N GLY A 64 8.51 -11.82 -23.02
CA GLY A 64 7.87 -10.51 -23.05
C GLY A 64 7.12 -10.11 -21.77
N ARG A 65 7.12 -10.98 -20.75
CA ARG A 65 6.60 -10.66 -19.42
C ARG A 65 7.65 -9.90 -18.61
N SER A 66 7.19 -9.21 -17.60
CA SER A 66 8.07 -8.64 -16.59
C SER A 66 7.88 -9.32 -15.25
N ARG A 67 8.88 -9.18 -14.42
CA ARG A 67 8.90 -9.68 -13.07
C ARG A 67 9.07 -8.50 -12.13
N LEU A 68 8.17 -8.38 -11.17
CA LEU A 68 8.29 -7.43 -10.08
C LEU A 68 8.84 -8.18 -8.87
N GLU A 69 10.01 -7.80 -8.44
CA GLU A 69 10.67 -8.37 -7.26
C GLU A 69 10.81 -7.29 -6.21
N GLY A 70 10.48 -7.61 -4.96
CA GLY A 70 10.51 -6.59 -3.93
C GLY A 70 10.40 -7.13 -2.52
N SER A 71 10.14 -6.21 -1.61
CA SER A 71 9.94 -6.50 -0.20
C SER A 71 8.79 -5.70 0.36
N VAL A 72 8.00 -6.34 1.21
CA VAL A 72 7.02 -5.69 2.07
C VAL A 72 7.65 -5.50 3.44
N HIS A 73 7.74 -4.27 3.89
CA HIS A 73 8.17 -3.90 5.23
C HIS A 73 6.94 -3.66 6.09
N ASN A 74 6.89 -4.28 7.23
CA ASN A 74 5.88 -4.04 8.25
C ASN A 74 6.51 -3.09 9.28
N ASP A 75 6.16 -1.82 9.22
CA ASP A 75 6.69 -0.80 10.12
C ASP A 75 5.91 -0.75 11.46
N PHE A 76 4.94 -1.62 11.63
CA PHE A 76 4.19 -1.80 12.87
C PHE A 76 4.81 -2.87 13.77
N GLY A 77 4.58 -2.76 15.09
CA GLY A 77 5.20 -3.65 16.09
C GLY A 77 4.62 -5.06 16.15
N ARG A 78 3.53 -5.36 15.44
CA ARG A 78 2.87 -6.66 15.44
C ARG A 78 3.08 -7.41 14.15
N THR A 79 3.17 -8.73 14.24
CA THR A 79 3.21 -9.61 13.07
C THR A 79 1.91 -9.53 12.30
N ALA A 80 2.00 -9.27 11.01
CA ALA A 80 0.87 -9.31 10.09
C ALA A 80 0.77 -10.69 9.43
N LEU A 81 -0.45 -11.18 9.29
CA LEU A 81 -0.79 -12.46 8.67
C LEU A 81 -1.61 -12.23 7.40
N ASN A 82 -1.49 -13.16 6.45
CA ASN A 82 -2.25 -13.16 5.21
C ASN A 82 -2.19 -11.82 4.47
N VAL A 83 -0.99 -11.23 4.41
CA VAL A 83 -0.78 -9.95 3.74
C VAL A 83 -0.92 -10.13 2.24
N GLN A 84 -2.05 -9.71 1.70
CA GLN A 84 -2.35 -9.81 0.28
C GLN A 84 -1.87 -8.56 -0.45
N LEU A 85 -1.12 -8.77 -1.51
CA LEU A 85 -0.66 -7.70 -2.39
C LEU A 85 -1.65 -7.47 -3.53
N ARG A 86 -1.69 -6.25 -4.05
CA ARG A 86 -2.30 -5.90 -5.32
C ARG A 86 -1.28 -5.22 -6.21
N VAL A 87 -1.32 -5.55 -7.48
CA VAL A 87 -0.52 -4.91 -8.51
C VAL A 87 -1.44 -4.05 -9.36
N ILE A 88 -1.14 -2.78 -9.43
CA ILE A 88 -1.91 -1.79 -10.18
C ILE A 88 -1.08 -1.42 -11.38
N GLU A 89 -1.63 -1.65 -12.56
CA GLU A 89 -1.04 -1.24 -13.84
C GLU A 89 -1.48 0.17 -14.17
N LEU A 90 -0.53 1.01 -14.55
CA LEU A 90 -0.74 2.42 -14.83
C LEU A 90 -0.41 2.72 -16.30
N ASP A 91 -1.16 3.64 -16.89
CA ASP A 91 -0.85 4.19 -18.20
C ASP A 91 0.24 5.28 -18.14
N ALA A 92 0.54 5.90 -19.27
CA ALA A 92 1.55 6.96 -19.37
C ALA A 92 1.13 8.24 -18.61
N ALA A 93 -0.15 8.44 -18.35
CA ALA A 93 -0.68 9.56 -17.56
C ALA A 93 -0.71 9.25 -16.05
N GLY A 94 -0.42 7.99 -15.66
CA GLY A 94 -0.49 7.54 -14.26
C GLY A 94 -1.88 7.07 -13.84
N GLU A 95 -2.81 6.93 -14.79
CA GLU A 95 -4.16 6.42 -14.53
C GLU A 95 -4.16 4.90 -14.43
N THR A 96 -5.05 4.37 -13.62
CA THR A 96 -5.17 2.92 -13.43
C THR A 96 -5.79 2.26 -14.66
N LEU A 97 -5.04 1.37 -15.30
CA LEU A 97 -5.52 0.54 -16.40
C LEU A 97 -6.15 -0.75 -15.89
N SER A 98 -5.48 -1.40 -14.97
CA SER A 98 -5.94 -2.67 -14.41
C SER A 98 -5.43 -2.84 -12.98
N THR A 99 -6.10 -3.68 -12.23
CA THR A 99 -5.69 -4.12 -10.90
C THR A 99 -5.76 -5.63 -10.82
N VAL A 100 -4.64 -6.25 -10.46
CA VAL A 100 -4.53 -7.69 -10.30
C VAL A 100 -4.18 -7.99 -8.85
N ILE A 101 -4.83 -9.02 -8.32
CA ILE A 101 -4.45 -9.55 -7.01
C ILE A 101 -3.10 -10.25 -7.15
N GLY A 102 -2.16 -9.80 -6.36
CA GLY A 102 -0.81 -10.35 -6.28
C GLY A 102 -0.70 -11.53 -5.30
N PRO A 103 0.53 -11.90 -4.94
CA PRO A 103 0.76 -12.98 -4.00
C PRO A 103 0.26 -12.60 -2.60
N THR A 104 -0.10 -13.63 -1.83
CA THR A 104 -0.37 -13.50 -0.40
C THR A 104 0.86 -13.96 0.38
N LEU A 105 1.35 -13.11 1.28
CA LEU A 105 2.43 -13.43 2.20
C LEU A 105 1.81 -13.93 3.50
N GLU A 106 2.11 -15.16 3.88
CA GLU A 106 1.49 -15.80 5.06
C GLU A 106 1.78 -15.02 6.34
N ARG A 107 3.00 -14.53 6.48
CA ARG A 107 3.47 -13.84 7.69
C ARG A 107 4.49 -12.76 7.34
N VAL A 108 4.27 -11.55 7.82
CA VAL A 108 5.24 -10.44 7.78
C VAL A 108 5.52 -10.02 9.22
N PRO A 109 6.71 -10.32 9.77
CA PRO A 109 7.04 -10.00 11.15
C PRO A 109 6.88 -8.52 11.47
N GLY A 110 6.50 -8.21 12.71
CA GLY A 110 6.50 -6.84 13.20
C GLY A 110 7.90 -6.24 13.14
N GLN A 111 8.05 -5.01 12.67
CA GLN A 111 9.34 -4.34 12.42
C GLN A 111 10.27 -5.15 11.47
N GLY A 112 9.67 -6.02 10.64
CA GLY A 112 10.39 -6.91 9.73
C GLY A 112 10.01 -6.72 8.27
N ARG A 113 10.58 -7.57 7.42
CA ARG A 113 10.30 -7.56 5.98
C ARG A 113 10.24 -8.95 5.41
N VAL A 114 9.45 -9.11 4.35
CA VAL A 114 9.36 -10.35 3.56
C VAL A 114 9.47 -10.02 2.09
N ARG A 115 10.20 -10.83 1.35
CA ARG A 115 10.35 -10.68 -0.11
C ARG A 115 9.13 -11.24 -0.82
N PHE A 116 8.81 -10.63 -1.95
CA PHE A 116 7.82 -11.12 -2.89
C PHE A 116 8.34 -11.07 -4.32
N ASP A 117 7.65 -11.79 -5.16
CA ASP A 117 7.91 -11.93 -6.57
C ASP A 117 6.58 -12.13 -7.28
N VAL A 118 6.35 -11.37 -8.35
CA VAL A 118 5.14 -11.48 -9.14
C VAL A 118 5.43 -11.24 -10.63
N GLN A 119 4.84 -12.07 -11.48
CA GLN A 119 4.94 -11.88 -12.92
C GLN A 119 3.81 -10.96 -13.40
N VAL A 120 4.16 -10.01 -14.27
CA VAL A 120 3.23 -9.07 -14.89
C VAL A 120 3.35 -9.11 -16.42
N PRO A 121 2.25 -8.75 -17.14
CA PRO A 121 2.19 -8.99 -18.59
C PRO A 121 3.21 -8.24 -19.42
N ASP A 122 3.56 -7.00 -19.09
CA ASP A 122 4.39 -6.15 -19.94
C ASP A 122 5.42 -5.34 -19.14
N HIS A 123 6.65 -5.29 -19.64
CA HIS A 123 7.75 -4.54 -19.05
C HIS A 123 7.77 -3.04 -19.44
N ARG A 124 6.95 -2.62 -20.36
CA ARG A 124 6.89 -1.24 -20.84
C ARG A 124 5.92 -0.37 -20.05
N ARG A 125 5.12 -0.97 -19.19
CA ARG A 125 4.11 -0.30 -18.39
C ARG A 125 4.63 0.06 -17.02
N SER A 126 4.02 1.07 -16.42
CA SER A 126 4.29 1.43 -15.04
C SER A 126 3.40 0.60 -14.12
N TYR A 127 3.93 0.24 -12.97
CA TYR A 127 3.22 -0.55 -11.98
C TYR A 127 3.31 0.11 -10.62
N ARG A 128 2.30 -0.13 -9.79
CA ARG A 128 2.30 0.15 -8.37
C ARG A 128 1.95 -1.12 -7.63
N VAL A 129 2.72 -1.44 -6.62
CA VAL A 129 2.43 -2.58 -5.73
C VAL A 129 2.02 -2.03 -4.37
N ALA A 130 0.92 -2.52 -3.83
CA ALA A 130 0.39 -2.09 -2.55
C ALA A 130 -0.18 -3.28 -1.77
N VAL A 131 -0.29 -3.14 -0.46
CA VAL A 131 -1.01 -4.09 0.38
C VAL A 131 -2.52 -3.85 0.20
N ALA A 132 -3.25 -4.91 -0.13
CA ALA A 132 -4.70 -4.88 -0.31
C ALA A 132 -5.44 -5.21 0.97
N SER A 133 -4.99 -6.24 1.69
CA SER A 133 -5.59 -6.69 2.95
C SER A 133 -4.56 -7.41 3.80
N PHE A 134 -4.81 -7.48 5.08
CA PHE A 134 -4.00 -8.18 6.06
C PHE A 134 -4.82 -8.42 7.34
N SER A 135 -4.30 -9.24 8.25
CA SER A 135 -4.75 -9.36 9.63
C SER A 135 -3.54 -9.32 10.58
N PHE A 136 -3.76 -8.98 11.84
CA PHE A 136 -2.70 -9.06 12.83
C PHE A 136 -2.77 -10.37 13.63
N ASP A 137 -1.59 -10.88 13.98
CA ASP A 137 -1.48 -11.97 14.94
C ASP A 137 -1.68 -11.43 16.36
N PHE A 138 -2.86 -11.67 16.92
CA PHE A 138 -3.18 -11.28 18.29
C PHE A 138 -2.57 -12.23 19.33
N ALA A 139 -2.08 -13.39 18.91
CA ALA A 139 -1.42 -14.35 19.78
C ALA A 139 0.11 -14.10 19.91
N ASP A 140 0.65 -13.09 19.23
CA ASP A 140 2.07 -12.77 19.28
C ASP A 140 2.45 -12.18 20.65
N PRO A 141 3.21 -12.91 21.48
CA PRO A 141 3.63 -12.43 22.81
C PRO A 141 4.61 -11.26 22.75
N ALA A 142 5.20 -10.95 21.58
CA ALA A 142 6.10 -9.81 21.41
C ALA A 142 5.36 -8.46 21.41
N ALA A 143 4.03 -8.47 21.45
CA ALA A 143 3.19 -7.29 21.53
C ALA A 143 2.90 -6.81 22.97
N ARG A 144 3.64 -7.30 23.95
CA ARG A 144 3.51 -6.86 25.36
C ARG A 144 4.59 -5.88 25.75
#